data_3567e64e3e574db2e19d5c35188034be
#
_entry.id   3567e64e3e574db2e19d5c35188034be
#
_cell.length_a   1.000
_cell.length_b   1.000
_cell.length_c   1.000
_cell.angle_alpha   90.00
_cell.angle_beta   90.00
_cell.angle_gamma   90.00
#
_symmetry.space_group_name_H-M   'P 1'
#
loop_
_entity.id
_entity.type
_entity.pdbx_description
1 polymer ?
#
loop_
_entity_poly.entity_id
_entity_poly.type
_entity_poly.pdbx_seq_one_letter_code
_entity_poly.pdbx_strand_id
1 'polypeptide(L)'
;SINPENGAMTIAFPGGSFDLVALQGAQYPRTIEETAPDETSEMTCPAGQIVSGIEHTLFAVSTDELHPQMMGILWDIKEDGITFVATDSRKLVRYVNKTSAPGIVASCILPVKPAVILKSLLGKEDEVKVTLSPRSAVFKTDTLTLNCRFIRGNFPDYNRVIPNNPYQVTVDRGAIMTAVRRVSVCSDPS
;
A
#
# COMPACT_ATOMS: atom_id res chain seq x y z
N SER A 1 -22.31 28.65 13.74
CA SER A 1 -22.07 29.81 12.85
C SER A 1 -20.67 29.74 12.28
N ILE A 2 -20.48 30.24 11.06
CA ILE A 2 -19.17 30.31 10.39
C ILE A 2 -19.01 31.77 9.91
N ASN A 3 -17.85 32.35 10.21
CA ASN A 3 -17.47 33.66 9.64
C ASN A 3 -16.55 33.42 8.42
N PRO A 4 -17.01 33.74 7.20
CA PRO A 4 -16.23 33.44 5.98
C PRO A 4 -14.98 34.33 5.82
N GLU A 5 -14.89 35.47 6.50
CA GLU A 5 -13.78 36.40 6.36
C GLU A 5 -12.52 35.95 7.12
N ASN A 6 -12.70 35.36 8.31
CA ASN A 6 -11.59 34.93 9.18
C ASN A 6 -11.56 33.44 9.48
N GLY A 7 -12.51 32.67 8.94
CA GLY A 7 -12.60 31.21 9.17
C GLY A 7 -13.03 30.82 10.58
N ALA A 8 -13.44 31.76 11.42
CA ALA A 8 -13.92 31.42 12.76
C ALA A 8 -15.24 30.66 12.67
N MET A 9 -15.29 29.50 13.31
CA MET A 9 -16.46 28.62 13.36
C MET A 9 -16.82 28.31 14.81
N THR A 10 -18.06 28.64 15.20
CA THR A 10 -18.59 28.27 16.51
C THR A 10 -19.62 27.15 16.36
N ILE A 11 -19.39 26.05 17.05
CA ILE A 11 -20.33 24.92 17.19
C ILE A 11 -20.97 25.01 18.57
N ALA A 12 -22.27 25.32 18.59
CA ALA A 12 -23.04 25.38 19.83
C ALA A 12 -23.87 24.10 20.02
N PHE A 13 -23.94 23.60 21.24
CA PHE A 13 -24.71 22.43 21.65
C PHE A 13 -25.34 22.65 23.03
N PRO A 14 -26.34 21.85 23.46
CA PRO A 14 -26.90 21.95 24.81
C PRO A 14 -25.81 21.72 25.87
N GLY A 15 -25.39 22.78 26.54
CA GLY A 15 -24.37 22.73 27.58
C GLY A 15 -23.04 23.41 27.25
N GLY A 16 -22.85 23.95 26.04
CA GLY A 16 -21.63 24.70 25.73
C GLY A 16 -21.44 25.06 24.25
N SER A 17 -20.27 25.59 23.95
CA SER A 17 -19.85 25.85 22.57
C SER A 17 -18.36 25.59 22.39
N PHE A 18 -17.96 25.24 21.17
CA PHE A 18 -16.56 25.16 20.74
C PHE A 18 -16.28 26.19 19.67
N ASP A 19 -15.18 26.91 19.80
CA ASP A 19 -14.68 27.81 18.79
C ASP A 19 -13.49 27.14 18.07
N LEU A 20 -13.58 27.07 16.75
CA LEU A 20 -12.61 26.44 15.86
C LEU A 20 -12.20 27.44 14.77
N VAL A 21 -11.02 27.24 14.22
CA VAL A 21 -10.61 27.96 13.01
C VAL A 21 -10.74 27.02 11.83
N ALA A 22 -11.60 27.35 10.89
CA ALA A 22 -11.78 26.61 9.64
C ALA A 22 -10.82 27.12 8.56
N LEU A 23 -10.29 26.20 7.77
CA LEU A 23 -9.52 26.54 6.58
C LEU A 23 -10.47 26.67 5.38
N GLN A 24 -10.11 27.53 4.43
CA GLN A 24 -10.90 27.67 3.20
C GLN A 24 -10.85 26.39 2.39
N GLY A 25 -11.98 25.91 1.89
CA GLY A 25 -12.08 24.66 1.10
C GLY A 25 -11.24 24.69 -0.17
N ALA A 26 -10.95 25.87 -0.73
CA ALA A 26 -10.03 26.02 -1.86
C ALA A 26 -8.58 25.60 -1.56
N GLN A 27 -8.19 25.55 -0.28
CA GLN A 27 -6.87 25.08 0.16
C GLN A 27 -6.83 23.55 0.34
N TYR A 28 -7.97 22.87 0.26
CA TYR A 28 -7.99 21.42 0.33
C TYR A 28 -7.27 20.82 -0.89
N PRO A 29 -6.41 19.81 -0.70
CA PRO A 29 -5.69 19.20 -1.81
C PRO A 29 -6.65 18.69 -2.89
N ARG A 30 -6.41 19.08 -4.14
CA ARG A 30 -7.19 18.58 -5.28
C ARG A 30 -6.87 17.11 -5.50
N THR A 31 -7.86 16.35 -5.97
CA THR A 31 -7.69 14.95 -6.34
C THR A 31 -6.84 14.81 -7.60
N ILE A 32 -6.26 13.64 -7.80
CA ILE A 32 -5.38 13.33 -8.92
C ILE A 32 -6.13 13.41 -10.26
N GLU A 33 -7.40 13.04 -10.27
CA GLU A 33 -8.29 13.12 -11.44
C GLU A 33 -8.39 14.53 -12.01
N GLU A 34 -8.19 15.57 -11.17
CA GLU A 34 -8.21 16.97 -11.57
C GLU A 34 -6.87 17.49 -12.11
N THR A 35 -5.76 16.76 -11.90
CA THR A 35 -4.42 17.27 -12.15
C THR A 35 -3.68 16.67 -13.34
N ALA A 36 -4.06 15.50 -13.87
CA ALA A 36 -3.37 14.86 -14.99
C ALA A 36 -4.24 13.80 -15.69
N PRO A 37 -5.17 14.17 -16.58
CA PRO A 37 -5.99 13.20 -17.29
C PRO A 37 -5.23 12.40 -18.38
N ASP A 38 -4.09 12.89 -18.88
CA ASP A 38 -3.50 12.38 -20.14
C ASP A 38 -2.49 11.24 -19.98
N GLU A 39 -2.07 10.87 -18.76
CA GLU A 39 -1.08 9.79 -18.54
C GLU A 39 -1.58 8.77 -17.49
N THR A 40 -2.83 8.40 -17.54
CA THR A 40 -3.39 7.44 -16.57
C THR A 40 -3.60 6.08 -17.22
N SER A 41 -3.27 5.03 -16.49
CA SER A 41 -3.63 3.64 -16.81
C SER A 41 -4.67 3.15 -15.83
N GLU A 42 -5.66 2.43 -16.31
CA GLU A 42 -6.74 1.90 -15.48
C GLU A 42 -6.71 0.38 -15.45
N MET A 43 -6.97 -0.20 -14.31
CA MET A 43 -7.22 -1.62 -14.15
C MET A 43 -8.33 -1.84 -13.14
N THR A 44 -8.99 -2.99 -13.25
CA THR A 44 -9.95 -3.46 -12.27
C THR A 44 -9.49 -4.81 -11.74
N CYS A 45 -9.51 -4.98 -10.43
CA CYS A 45 -9.13 -6.25 -9.82
C CYS A 45 -9.93 -6.51 -8.54
N PRO A 46 -10.12 -7.80 -8.16
CA PRO A 46 -10.76 -8.15 -6.90
C PRO A 46 -9.97 -7.59 -5.70
N ALA A 47 -10.66 -6.98 -4.76
CA ALA A 47 -10.05 -6.43 -3.53
C ALA A 47 -9.25 -7.46 -2.75
N GLY A 48 -9.71 -8.72 -2.74
CA GLY A 48 -8.99 -9.82 -2.10
C GLY A 48 -7.56 -10.02 -2.60
N GLN A 49 -7.26 -9.68 -3.86
CA GLN A 49 -5.90 -9.75 -4.41
C GLN A 49 -5.00 -8.65 -3.84
N ILE A 50 -5.53 -7.42 -3.77
CA ILE A 50 -4.83 -6.28 -3.18
C ILE A 50 -4.55 -6.56 -1.70
N VAL A 51 -5.58 -6.97 -0.96
CA VAL A 51 -5.47 -7.28 0.47
C VAL A 51 -4.44 -8.39 0.71
N SER A 52 -4.51 -9.50 -0.05
CA SER A 52 -3.56 -10.60 0.07
C SER A 52 -2.12 -10.17 -0.26
N GLY A 53 -1.93 -9.36 -1.32
CA GLY A 53 -0.62 -8.83 -1.67
C GLY A 53 -0.01 -8.00 -0.54
N ILE A 54 -0.80 -7.12 0.05
CA ILE A 54 -0.39 -6.29 1.18
C ILE A 54 -0.10 -7.15 2.42
N GLU A 55 -0.99 -8.07 2.78
CA GLU A 55 -0.83 -8.94 3.96
C GLU A 55 0.45 -9.77 3.92
N HIS A 56 0.79 -10.29 2.75
CA HIS A 56 1.97 -11.14 2.58
C HIS A 56 3.28 -10.36 2.48
N THR A 57 3.25 -9.04 2.31
CA THR A 57 4.47 -8.24 2.08
C THR A 57 4.71 -7.15 3.12
N LEU A 58 3.66 -6.59 3.71
CA LEU A 58 3.74 -5.41 4.57
C LEU A 58 4.76 -5.54 5.72
N PHE A 59 4.89 -6.73 6.33
CA PHE A 59 5.80 -6.96 7.45
C PHE A 59 7.29 -6.90 7.06
N ALA A 60 7.59 -6.94 5.77
CA ALA A 60 8.95 -6.89 5.25
C ALA A 60 9.37 -5.48 4.79
N VAL A 61 8.50 -4.49 4.90
CA VAL A 61 8.80 -3.09 4.55
C VAL A 61 9.83 -2.52 5.51
N SER A 62 10.77 -1.73 4.98
CA SER A 62 11.79 -1.04 5.78
C SER A 62 11.20 0.14 6.56
N THR A 63 11.82 0.43 7.70
CA THR A 63 11.59 1.66 8.47
C THR A 63 12.78 2.63 8.37
N ASP A 64 13.78 2.30 7.56
CA ASP A 64 14.99 3.11 7.38
C ASP A 64 14.73 4.26 6.41
N GLU A 65 14.77 5.48 6.93
CA GLU A 65 14.56 6.72 6.17
C GLU A 65 15.68 7.05 5.18
N LEU A 66 16.84 6.41 5.32
CA LEU A 66 17.95 6.57 4.37
C LEU A 66 17.65 5.89 3.02
N HIS A 67 16.74 4.93 3.03
CA HIS A 67 16.32 4.19 1.85
C HIS A 67 14.81 4.27 1.63
N PRO A 68 14.27 5.46 1.34
CA PRO A 68 12.83 5.69 1.28
C PRO A 68 12.11 4.78 0.27
N GLN A 69 12.78 4.36 -0.82
CA GLN A 69 12.21 3.43 -1.80
C GLN A 69 11.89 2.04 -1.23
N MET A 70 12.46 1.66 -0.07
CA MET A 70 12.14 0.41 0.62
C MET A 70 11.08 0.59 1.73
N MET A 71 10.63 1.84 1.99
CA MET A 71 9.59 2.13 2.98
C MET A 71 8.15 1.93 2.44
N GLY A 72 8.02 1.17 1.37
CA GLY A 72 6.74 0.84 0.75
C GLY A 72 6.75 -0.54 0.12
N ILE A 73 5.61 -0.92 -0.44
CA ILE A 73 5.42 -2.16 -1.17
C ILE A 73 5.53 -1.85 -2.65
N LEU A 74 6.48 -2.49 -3.35
CA LEU A 74 6.53 -2.46 -4.80
C LEU A 74 5.34 -3.25 -5.36
N TRP A 75 4.62 -2.64 -6.28
CA TRP A 75 3.65 -3.27 -7.16
C TRP A 75 4.26 -3.35 -8.56
N ASP A 76 4.70 -4.53 -8.95
CA ASP A 76 5.19 -4.84 -10.30
C ASP A 76 4.02 -5.47 -11.07
N ILE A 77 3.32 -4.64 -11.85
CA ILE A 77 2.10 -4.99 -12.58
C ILE A 77 2.51 -5.38 -13.99
N LYS A 78 2.14 -6.58 -14.40
CA LYS A 78 2.38 -7.15 -15.72
C LYS A 78 1.07 -7.62 -16.33
N GLU A 79 1.08 -7.90 -17.61
CA GLU A 79 -0.08 -8.39 -18.33
C GLU A 79 -0.70 -9.66 -17.72
N ASP A 80 0.12 -10.51 -17.11
CA ASP A 80 -0.26 -11.81 -16.54
C ASP A 80 -0.53 -11.78 -15.03
N GLY A 81 -0.41 -10.62 -14.37
CA GLY A 81 -0.68 -10.51 -12.95
C GLY A 81 0.07 -9.39 -12.23
N ILE A 82 -0.04 -9.39 -10.90
CA ILE A 82 0.60 -8.41 -10.03
C ILE A 82 1.57 -9.13 -9.10
N THR A 83 2.81 -8.66 -9.07
CA THR A 83 3.82 -9.09 -8.11
C THR A 83 4.00 -7.99 -7.06
N PHE A 84 3.81 -8.35 -5.79
CA PHE A 84 4.04 -7.48 -4.65
C PHE A 84 5.39 -7.82 -4.03
N VAL A 85 6.23 -6.82 -3.78
CA VAL A 85 7.56 -7.03 -3.19
C VAL A 85 7.81 -6.03 -2.09
N ALA A 86 8.37 -6.49 -0.99
CA ALA A 86 8.88 -5.65 0.09
C ALA A 86 10.19 -6.19 0.62
N THR A 87 11.08 -5.30 1.06
CA THR A 87 12.37 -5.64 1.64
C THR A 87 12.84 -4.55 2.61
N ASP A 88 13.60 -4.98 3.61
CA ASP A 88 14.34 -4.10 4.54
C ASP A 88 15.84 -4.34 4.48
N SER A 89 16.34 -4.89 3.37
CA SER A 89 17.74 -5.31 3.13
C SER A 89 18.16 -6.60 3.87
N ARG A 90 17.43 -7.05 4.88
CA ARG A 90 17.71 -8.29 5.65
C ARG A 90 16.77 -9.43 5.24
N LYS A 91 15.53 -9.10 4.95
CA LYS A 91 14.51 -10.01 4.44
C LYS A 91 13.89 -9.44 3.18
N LEU A 92 13.50 -10.31 2.27
CA LEU A 92 12.75 -9.99 1.06
C LEU A 92 11.56 -10.92 0.94
N VAL A 93 10.42 -10.34 0.68
CA VAL A 93 9.21 -11.09 0.37
C VAL A 93 8.74 -10.72 -1.02
N ARG A 94 8.46 -11.73 -1.83
CA ARG A 94 7.82 -11.63 -3.13
C ARG A 94 6.55 -12.46 -3.13
N TYR A 95 5.43 -11.81 -3.31
CA TYR A 95 4.12 -12.45 -3.46
C TYR A 95 3.61 -12.22 -4.88
N VAL A 96 3.37 -13.30 -5.61
CA VAL A 96 2.92 -13.27 -7.01
C VAL A 96 1.46 -13.66 -7.07
N ASN A 97 0.63 -12.79 -7.61
CA ASN A 97 -0.78 -13.07 -7.89
C ASN A 97 -1.02 -13.06 -9.39
N LYS A 98 -1.37 -14.23 -9.93
CA LYS A 98 -1.64 -14.45 -11.37
C LYS A 98 -3.14 -14.60 -11.68
N THR A 99 -4.02 -14.35 -10.72
CA THR A 99 -5.45 -14.64 -10.85
C THR A 99 -6.18 -13.61 -11.74
N SER A 100 -5.66 -12.40 -11.88
CA SER A 100 -6.20 -11.41 -12.81
C SER A 100 -5.13 -10.94 -13.76
N ALA A 101 -5.50 -10.79 -15.03
CA ALA A 101 -4.70 -10.12 -16.03
C ALA A 101 -5.07 -8.62 -16.00
N PRO A 102 -4.24 -7.74 -15.43
CA PRO A 102 -4.59 -6.32 -15.28
C PRO A 102 -4.73 -5.58 -16.63
N GLY A 103 -4.19 -6.15 -17.72
CA GLY A 103 -4.21 -5.54 -19.04
C GLY A 103 -3.30 -4.31 -19.19
N ILE A 104 -2.52 -4.01 -18.17
CA ILE A 104 -1.57 -2.87 -18.15
C ILE A 104 -0.21 -3.33 -17.63
N VAL A 105 0.82 -2.56 -17.98
CA VAL A 105 2.18 -2.73 -17.41
C VAL A 105 2.54 -1.47 -16.65
N ALA A 106 2.81 -1.59 -15.37
CA ALA A 106 3.18 -0.48 -14.51
C ALA A 106 4.04 -0.95 -13.33
N SER A 107 4.83 -0.04 -12.78
CA SER A 107 5.61 -0.30 -11.57
C SER A 107 5.50 0.91 -10.65
N CYS A 108 5.11 0.66 -9.40
CA CYS A 108 4.95 1.73 -8.42
C CYS A 108 5.23 1.24 -7.00
N ILE A 109 5.61 2.17 -6.12
CA ILE A 109 5.91 1.87 -4.71
C ILE A 109 4.81 2.50 -3.85
N LEU A 110 3.92 1.64 -3.34
CA LEU A 110 2.83 2.07 -2.46
C LEU A 110 3.34 2.28 -1.04
N PRO A 111 3.17 3.48 -0.44
CA PRO A 111 3.57 3.71 0.95
C PRO A 111 2.80 2.83 1.94
N VAL A 112 3.41 2.60 3.13
CA VAL A 112 2.80 1.78 4.20
C VAL A 112 1.43 2.29 4.63
N LYS A 113 1.28 3.61 4.82
CA LYS A 113 0.02 4.17 5.33
C LYS A 113 -1.19 3.90 4.42
N PRO A 114 -1.13 4.21 3.10
CA PRO A 114 -2.18 3.80 2.17
C PRO A 114 -2.41 2.29 2.12
N ALA A 115 -1.33 1.48 2.17
CA ALA A 115 -1.45 0.01 2.18
C ALA A 115 -2.24 -0.49 3.39
N VAL A 116 -1.98 0.03 4.59
CA VAL A 116 -2.73 -0.32 5.81
C VAL A 116 -4.20 0.10 5.70
N ILE A 117 -4.47 1.28 5.15
CA ILE A 117 -5.84 1.77 4.94
C ILE A 117 -6.59 0.85 3.97
N LEU A 118 -6.00 0.53 2.82
CA LEU A 118 -6.61 -0.39 1.84
C LEU A 118 -6.90 -1.75 2.48
N LYS A 119 -5.93 -2.33 3.19
CA LYS A 119 -6.11 -3.60 3.89
C LYS A 119 -7.28 -3.58 4.88
N SER A 120 -7.51 -2.45 5.57
CA SER A 120 -8.55 -2.33 6.60
C SER A 120 -9.93 -2.01 6.06
N LEU A 121 -10.02 -1.32 4.92
CA LEU A 121 -11.29 -0.81 4.39
C LEU A 121 -11.85 -1.62 3.23
N LEU A 122 -10.99 -2.36 2.48
CA LEU A 122 -11.48 -3.18 1.38
C LEU A 122 -12.12 -4.47 1.89
N GLY A 123 -13.37 -4.71 1.53
CA GLY A 123 -14.03 -6.00 1.69
C GLY A 123 -13.45 -7.03 0.71
N LYS A 124 -13.43 -8.31 1.09
CA LYS A 124 -12.84 -9.36 0.24
C LYS A 124 -13.58 -9.56 -1.09
N GLU A 125 -14.86 -9.28 -1.12
CA GLU A 125 -15.75 -9.45 -2.27
C GLU A 125 -15.85 -8.19 -3.15
N ASP A 126 -15.23 -7.08 -2.73
CA ASP A 126 -15.28 -5.84 -3.50
C ASP A 126 -14.47 -5.96 -4.79
N GLU A 127 -14.93 -5.24 -5.80
CA GLU A 127 -14.15 -4.98 -7.00
C GLU A 127 -13.54 -3.57 -6.89
N VAL A 128 -12.25 -3.45 -7.17
CA VAL A 128 -11.52 -2.19 -7.04
C VAL A 128 -11.09 -1.71 -8.39
N LYS A 129 -11.56 -0.54 -8.78
CA LYS A 129 -11.02 0.20 -9.91
C LYS A 129 -9.78 0.97 -9.44
N VAL A 130 -8.65 0.71 -10.07
CA VAL A 130 -7.38 1.36 -9.78
C VAL A 130 -6.96 2.21 -10.97
N THR A 131 -6.87 3.51 -10.76
CA THR A 131 -6.33 4.45 -11.74
C THR A 131 -4.92 4.81 -11.32
N LEU A 132 -3.95 4.49 -12.16
CA LEU A 132 -2.54 4.75 -11.92
C LEU A 132 -2.08 5.94 -12.77
N SER A 133 -1.35 6.84 -12.16
CA SER A 133 -0.61 7.90 -12.82
C SER A 133 0.88 7.80 -12.44
N PRO A 134 1.79 8.52 -13.10
CA PRO A 134 3.23 8.37 -12.85
C PRO A 134 3.67 8.58 -11.39
N ARG A 135 2.86 9.27 -10.58
CA ARG A 135 3.23 9.65 -9.20
C ARG A 135 2.22 9.25 -8.14
N SER A 136 1.12 8.61 -8.53
CA SER A 136 -0.02 8.45 -7.62
C SER A 136 -1.01 7.41 -8.12
N ALA A 137 -1.87 6.96 -7.21
CA ALA A 137 -2.99 6.09 -7.56
C ALA A 137 -4.30 6.55 -6.92
N VAL A 138 -5.39 6.24 -7.59
CA VAL A 138 -6.75 6.31 -7.06
C VAL A 138 -7.29 4.88 -6.99
N PHE A 139 -7.70 4.48 -5.81
CA PHE A 139 -8.42 3.22 -5.57
C PHE A 139 -9.87 3.54 -5.32
N LYS A 140 -10.75 2.98 -6.11
CA LYS A 140 -12.18 3.28 -6.04
C LYS A 140 -13.01 2.00 -5.99
N THR A 141 -13.92 1.95 -5.01
CA THR A 141 -15.04 1.00 -4.92
C THR A 141 -16.35 1.78 -4.93
N ASP A 142 -17.48 1.12 -4.79
CA ASP A 142 -18.78 1.80 -4.70
C ASP A 142 -18.87 2.75 -3.50
N THR A 143 -18.16 2.47 -2.42
CA THR A 143 -18.26 3.19 -1.15
C THR A 143 -17.00 3.93 -0.73
N LEU A 144 -15.84 3.63 -1.37
CA LEU A 144 -14.54 4.15 -0.99
C LEU A 144 -13.84 4.79 -2.18
N THR A 145 -13.24 5.94 -1.97
CA THR A 145 -12.24 6.52 -2.87
C THR A 145 -11.01 6.88 -2.06
N LEU A 146 -9.87 6.23 -2.34
CA LEU A 146 -8.58 6.50 -1.72
C LEU A 146 -7.61 7.04 -2.76
N ASN A 147 -7.14 8.27 -2.56
CA ASN A 147 -6.07 8.86 -3.35
C ASN A 147 -4.76 8.75 -2.58
N CYS A 148 -3.70 8.30 -3.22
CA CYS A 148 -2.38 8.24 -2.60
C CYS A 148 -1.27 8.60 -3.59
N ARG A 149 -0.17 9.14 -3.07
CA ARG A 149 1.07 9.39 -3.81
C ARG A 149 2.02 8.23 -3.61
N PHE A 150 2.75 7.87 -4.67
CA PHE A 150 3.79 6.87 -4.61
C PHE A 150 5.08 7.40 -3.98
N ILE A 151 5.86 6.50 -3.41
CA ILE A 151 7.24 6.80 -3.02
C ILE A 151 8.06 6.95 -4.31
N ARG A 152 8.83 8.04 -4.39
CA ARG A 152 9.70 8.31 -5.53
C ARG A 152 10.97 7.47 -5.45
N GLY A 153 11.51 7.13 -6.61
CA GLY A 153 12.76 6.38 -6.74
C GLY A 153 12.56 4.99 -7.32
N ASN A 154 13.66 4.32 -7.59
CA ASN A 154 13.65 2.97 -8.13
C ASN A 154 13.74 1.97 -6.99
N PHE A 155 12.82 1.02 -6.94
CA PHE A 155 12.93 -0.11 -6.03
C PHE A 155 14.16 -0.96 -6.42
N PRO A 156 14.91 -1.50 -5.46
CA PRO A 156 16.04 -2.38 -5.76
C PRO A 156 15.64 -3.55 -6.66
N ASP A 157 16.54 -3.96 -7.57
CA ASP A 157 16.29 -5.12 -8.41
C ASP A 157 16.25 -6.39 -7.57
N TYR A 158 15.05 -6.74 -7.13
CA TYR A 158 14.79 -7.88 -6.25
C TYR A 158 15.11 -9.24 -6.89
N ASN A 159 15.13 -9.33 -8.22
CA ASN A 159 15.45 -10.59 -8.90
C ASN A 159 16.92 -10.99 -8.72
N ARG A 160 17.82 -10.01 -8.52
CA ARG A 160 19.25 -10.28 -8.32
C ARG A 160 19.57 -10.90 -6.95
N VAL A 161 18.71 -10.69 -5.96
CA VAL A 161 18.95 -11.20 -4.61
C VAL A 161 18.24 -12.52 -4.32
N ILE A 162 17.36 -12.96 -5.23
CA ILE A 162 16.72 -14.28 -5.12
C ILE A 162 17.73 -15.34 -5.57
N PRO A 163 18.18 -16.22 -4.65
CA PRO A 163 19.19 -17.21 -4.99
C PRO A 163 18.62 -18.30 -5.91
N ASN A 164 19.44 -18.74 -6.85
CA ASN A 164 19.17 -19.91 -7.65
C ASN A 164 20.01 -21.09 -7.13
N ASN A 165 19.52 -21.76 -6.09
CA ASN A 165 20.23 -22.85 -5.45
C ASN A 165 19.82 -24.21 -6.04
N PRO A 166 20.76 -25.11 -6.31
CA PRO A 166 20.46 -26.45 -6.81
C PRO A 166 19.88 -27.39 -5.74
N TYR A 167 20.07 -27.04 -4.45
CA TYR A 167 19.60 -27.84 -3.33
C TYR A 167 18.26 -27.34 -2.83
N GLN A 168 17.30 -28.22 -2.68
CA GLN A 168 15.97 -27.95 -2.17
C GLN A 168 15.66 -28.88 -1.00
N VAL A 169 15.00 -28.36 0.03
CA VAL A 169 14.52 -29.13 1.17
C VAL A 169 13.01 -28.90 1.30
N THR A 170 12.25 -29.98 1.33
CA THR A 170 10.82 -29.93 1.63
C THR A 170 10.59 -30.29 3.09
N VAL A 171 9.91 -29.42 3.82
CA VAL A 171 9.63 -29.62 5.25
C VAL A 171 8.16 -29.36 5.55
N ASP A 172 7.64 -30.03 6.58
CA ASP A 172 6.30 -29.71 7.10
C ASP A 172 6.30 -28.34 7.77
N ARG A 173 5.37 -27.47 7.34
CA ARG A 173 5.27 -26.09 7.82
C ARG A 173 5.02 -26.02 9.32
N GLY A 174 4.17 -26.89 9.87
CA GLY A 174 3.83 -26.92 11.29
C GLY A 174 5.02 -27.34 12.15
N ALA A 175 5.75 -28.36 11.70
CA ALA A 175 6.93 -28.86 12.39
C ALA A 175 8.04 -27.80 12.45
N ILE A 176 8.38 -27.18 11.31
CA ILE A 176 9.44 -26.15 11.30
C ILE A 176 9.04 -24.90 12.10
N MET A 177 7.79 -24.47 12.00
CA MET A 177 7.30 -23.33 12.78
C MET A 177 7.39 -23.60 14.28
N THR A 178 7.04 -24.80 14.72
CA THR A 178 7.13 -25.21 16.13
C THR A 178 8.58 -25.25 16.59
N ALA A 179 9.49 -25.80 15.77
CA ALA A 179 10.92 -25.84 16.07
C ALA A 179 11.51 -24.42 16.21
N VAL A 180 11.22 -23.52 15.26
CA VAL A 180 11.67 -22.14 15.30
C VAL A 180 11.16 -21.43 16.55
N ARG A 181 9.88 -21.58 16.92
CA ARG A 181 9.31 -20.98 18.13
C ARG A 181 10.01 -21.47 19.40
N ARG A 182 10.38 -22.73 19.47
CA ARG A 182 11.12 -23.27 20.65
C ARG A 182 12.51 -22.65 20.77
N VAL A 183 13.23 -22.54 19.66
CA VAL A 183 14.59 -21.99 19.66
C VAL A 183 14.58 -20.49 19.90
N SER A 184 13.57 -19.75 19.38
CA SER A 184 13.48 -18.30 19.55
C SER A 184 13.32 -17.84 21.00
N VAL A 185 12.87 -18.74 21.91
CA VAL A 185 12.80 -18.43 23.35
C VAL A 185 14.18 -18.25 23.97
N CYS A 186 15.20 -18.91 23.41
CA CYS A 186 16.59 -18.89 23.88
C CYS A 186 17.49 -17.98 23.02
N SER A 187 16.95 -17.29 22.02
CA SER A 187 17.72 -16.37 21.17
C SER A 187 17.67 -14.96 21.74
N ASP A 188 18.83 -14.28 21.74
CA ASP A 188 18.88 -12.86 22.08
C ASP A 188 18.06 -12.05 21.06
N PRO A 189 17.28 -11.05 21.50
CA PRO A 189 16.63 -10.11 20.61
C PRO A 189 17.73 -9.23 19.97
N SER A 190 18.00 -9.48 18.69
CA SER A 190 18.94 -8.68 17.86
C SER A 190 18.18 -7.61 17.08
#